data_6ac7f63e4b06de00b6aeb9baa556ee36
#
_entry.id   6ac7f63e4b06de00b6aeb9baa556ee36
#
_cell.length_a   1.000
_cell.length_b   1.000
_cell.length_c   1.000
_cell.angle_alpha   90.00
_cell.angle_beta   90.00
_cell.angle_gamma   90.00
#
_symmetry.space_group_name_H-M   'P 1'
#
loop_
_entity.id
_entity.type
_entity.pdbx_description
1 polymer ?
#
loop_
_entity_poly.entity_id
_entity_poly.type
_entity_poly.pdbx_seq_one_letter_code
_entity_poly.pdbx_strand_id
1 'polypeptide(L)'
;MIKDITIGQYFPGNSVIHRLDSRVKLVLDILYLVILFTAQSYTGLLLGLLFMVLCYALAKIKIIMIFKSVKPILPLMIFTGILNLFFVKGETPLFKWEFIEIYPEGIDTALFMLIRVLTLIIGMSLLTYTTSPIMLTDAIERLLSPLKKIHVPVHELSMMMTIALRFIPTLVEETDKIMSAQKARGAEMDTGGLIKKAKSLIPVLIPLFVSAFKRANELATAMECRCYHGGEGRTRLKVMHTAPRDYVAIGIMLALFAGVIVINCFPVLP
;
A
#
# COMPACT_ATOMS: atom_id res chain seq x y z
N MET A 1 -19.42 -12.77 0.08
CA MET A 1 -18.14 -12.60 -0.64
C MET A 1 -17.61 -11.16 -0.67
N ILE A 2 -18.45 -10.13 -0.54
CA ILE A 2 -17.99 -8.72 -0.57
C ILE A 2 -17.71 -8.18 0.85
N LYS A 3 -18.15 -8.87 1.90
CA LYS A 3 -17.99 -8.45 3.31
C LYS A 3 -16.55 -8.40 3.84
N ASP A 4 -15.58 -8.98 3.10
CA ASP A 4 -14.18 -9.02 3.51
C ASP A 4 -13.32 -7.92 2.85
N ILE A 5 -13.93 -7.00 2.10
CA ILE A 5 -13.25 -5.81 1.60
C ILE A 5 -13.18 -4.80 2.76
N THR A 6 -12.28 -5.05 3.69
CA THR A 6 -11.86 -4.03 4.64
C THR A 6 -11.09 -2.96 3.87
N ILE A 7 -11.77 -1.85 3.57
CA ILE A 7 -11.17 -0.69 2.92
C ILE A 7 -10.12 -0.11 3.87
N GLY A 8 -8.86 -0.44 3.60
CA GLY A 8 -7.71 -0.08 4.42
C GLY A 8 -7.63 -0.94 5.69
N GLN A 9 -6.57 -1.70 5.79
CA GLN A 9 -6.23 -2.48 6.99
C GLN A 9 -5.69 -1.56 8.12
N TYR A 10 -6.27 -0.36 8.25
CA TYR A 10 -5.89 0.60 9.27
C TYR A 10 -6.31 0.12 10.66
N PHE A 11 -5.35 0.05 11.58
CA PHE A 11 -5.59 -0.23 12.99
C PHE A 11 -5.49 1.06 13.80
N PRO A 12 -6.61 1.58 14.34
CA PRO A 12 -6.57 2.75 15.18
C PRO A 12 -5.74 2.47 16.43
N GLY A 13 -4.69 3.25 16.65
CA GLY A 13 -3.77 3.12 17.78
C GLY A 13 -3.21 4.47 18.22
N ASN A 14 -2.69 4.51 19.45
CA ASN A 14 -2.11 5.72 20.07
C ASN A 14 -0.59 5.62 20.26
N SER A 15 0.10 4.79 19.47
CA SER A 15 1.55 4.68 19.56
C SER A 15 2.28 5.90 18.98
N VAL A 16 3.57 6.01 19.26
CA VAL A 16 4.41 7.09 18.73
C VAL A 16 4.33 7.14 17.20
N ILE A 17 4.37 5.97 16.54
CA ILE A 17 4.29 5.87 15.07
C ILE A 17 2.91 6.31 14.55
N HIS A 18 1.81 5.96 15.22
CA HIS A 18 0.47 6.41 14.82
C HIS A 18 0.33 7.93 14.87
N ARG A 19 1.02 8.58 15.82
CA ARG A 19 0.95 10.04 16.04
C ARG A 19 1.88 10.86 15.14
N LEU A 20 2.72 10.23 14.32
CA LEU A 20 3.54 10.94 13.33
C LEU A 20 2.64 11.56 12.23
N ASP A 21 3.10 12.69 11.68
CA ASP A 21 2.42 13.33 10.54
C ASP A 21 2.41 12.39 9.33
N SER A 22 1.23 12.22 8.71
CA SER A 22 1.04 11.29 7.58
C SER A 22 1.93 11.64 6.36
N ARG A 23 2.29 12.90 6.16
CA ARG A 23 3.23 13.35 5.13
C ARG A 23 4.62 12.80 5.39
N VAL A 24 5.07 12.93 6.64
CA VAL A 24 6.39 12.44 7.06
C VAL A 24 6.43 10.93 6.96
N LYS A 25 5.41 10.21 7.41
CA LYS A 25 5.33 8.75 7.26
C LYS A 25 5.47 8.29 5.81
N LEU A 26 4.77 8.94 4.89
CA LEU A 26 4.81 8.59 3.47
C LEU A 26 6.21 8.83 2.89
N VAL A 27 6.85 9.96 3.23
CA VAL A 27 8.22 10.26 2.79
C VAL A 27 9.22 9.26 3.40
N LEU A 28 9.06 8.93 4.68
CA LEU A 28 9.92 7.95 5.36
C LEU A 28 9.75 6.54 4.76
N ASP A 29 8.54 6.15 4.39
CA ASP A 29 8.27 4.87 3.72
C ASP A 29 8.95 4.79 2.35
N ILE A 30 8.84 5.85 1.54
CA ILE A 30 9.55 5.95 0.26
C ILE A 30 11.07 5.92 0.47
N LEU A 31 11.58 6.66 1.46
CA LEU A 31 13.01 6.65 1.77
C LEU A 31 13.48 5.27 2.21
N TYR A 32 12.67 4.56 2.99
CA TYR A 32 12.96 3.19 3.38
C TYR A 32 13.04 2.24 2.18
N LEU A 33 12.13 2.39 1.20
CA LEU A 33 12.23 1.64 -0.07
C LEU A 33 13.57 1.90 -0.75
N VAL A 34 13.98 3.18 -0.87
CA VAL A 34 15.26 3.54 -1.47
C VAL A 34 16.43 2.91 -0.71
N ILE A 35 16.40 2.91 0.63
CA ILE A 35 17.42 2.28 1.47
C ILE A 35 17.55 0.79 1.16
N LEU A 36 16.45 0.07 1.06
CA LEU A 36 16.47 -1.38 0.78
C LEU A 36 16.94 -1.70 -0.64
N PHE A 37 16.64 -0.84 -1.62
CA PHE A 37 17.16 -1.01 -2.98
C PHE A 37 18.64 -0.69 -3.09
N THR A 38 19.17 0.22 -2.27
CA THR A 38 20.60 0.53 -2.22
C THR A 38 21.41 -0.50 -1.42
N ALA A 39 20.76 -1.30 -0.56
CA ALA A 39 21.43 -2.37 0.20
C ALA A 39 21.92 -3.47 -0.75
N GLN A 40 23.24 -3.70 -0.80
CA GLN A 40 23.89 -4.71 -1.64
C GLN A 40 24.35 -5.93 -0.84
N SER A 41 24.34 -5.85 0.50
CA SER A 41 24.81 -6.89 1.41
C SER A 41 23.67 -7.42 2.30
N TYR A 42 23.80 -8.67 2.74
CA TYR A 42 22.86 -9.27 3.71
C TYR A 42 22.81 -8.49 5.03
N THR A 43 23.94 -7.94 5.47
CA THR A 43 24.00 -7.11 6.69
C THR A 43 23.19 -5.83 6.56
N GLY A 44 23.16 -5.19 5.39
CA GLY A 44 22.32 -4.04 5.10
C GLY A 44 20.82 -4.37 5.13
N LEU A 45 20.43 -5.51 4.54
CA LEU A 45 19.05 -6.00 4.59
C LEU A 45 18.61 -6.37 6.01
N LEU A 46 19.51 -7.03 6.78
CA LEU A 46 19.23 -7.39 8.17
C LEU A 46 19.02 -6.15 9.05
N LEU A 47 19.83 -5.11 8.85
CA LEU A 47 19.67 -3.82 9.54
C LEU A 47 18.30 -3.21 9.23
N GLY A 48 17.89 -3.20 7.95
CA GLY A 48 16.56 -2.74 7.53
C GLY A 48 15.44 -3.56 8.17
N LEU A 49 15.56 -4.88 8.19
CA LEU A 49 14.57 -5.77 8.81
C LEU A 49 14.46 -5.53 10.32
N LEU A 50 15.59 -5.44 11.02
CA LEU A 50 15.63 -5.18 12.47
C LEU A 50 15.01 -3.82 12.80
N PHE A 51 15.27 -2.80 12.00
CA PHE A 51 14.64 -1.49 12.14
C PHE A 51 13.11 -1.59 12.01
N MET A 52 12.59 -2.35 11.03
CA MET A 52 11.14 -2.53 10.89
C MET A 52 10.52 -3.32 12.04
N VAL A 53 11.18 -4.37 12.52
CA VAL A 53 10.72 -5.10 13.71
C VAL A 53 10.61 -4.16 14.91
N LEU A 54 11.59 -3.28 15.11
CA LEU A 54 11.54 -2.23 16.14
C LEU A 54 10.35 -1.28 15.92
N CYS A 55 10.11 -0.83 14.69
CA CYS A 55 8.97 0.02 14.35
C CYS A 55 7.63 -0.67 14.65
N TYR A 56 7.49 -1.96 14.31
CA TYR A 56 6.28 -2.73 14.65
C TYR A 56 6.08 -2.87 16.17
N ALA A 57 7.14 -3.11 16.93
CA ALA A 57 7.10 -3.14 18.38
C ALA A 57 6.64 -1.79 18.96
N LEU A 58 7.19 -0.68 18.47
CA LEU A 58 6.80 0.68 18.86
C LEU A 58 5.37 1.03 18.43
N ALA A 59 4.92 0.50 17.28
CA ALA A 59 3.55 0.66 16.80
C ALA A 59 2.54 -0.14 17.62
N LYS A 60 2.99 -1.11 18.44
CA LYS A 60 2.15 -2.05 19.20
C LYS A 60 1.24 -2.87 18.30
N ILE A 61 1.69 -3.19 17.10
CA ILE A 61 0.95 -4.03 16.13
C ILE A 61 1.31 -5.49 16.39
N LYS A 62 0.30 -6.35 16.40
CA LYS A 62 0.50 -7.79 16.63
C LYS A 62 1.31 -8.41 15.49
N ILE A 63 2.31 -9.23 15.81
CA ILE A 63 3.19 -9.92 14.84
C ILE A 63 2.38 -10.73 13.81
N ILE A 64 1.24 -11.29 14.20
CA ILE A 64 0.36 -12.03 13.29
C ILE A 64 -0.10 -11.20 12.07
N MET A 65 -0.10 -9.86 12.17
CA MET A 65 -0.43 -8.97 11.06
C MET A 65 0.67 -8.96 10.01
N ILE A 66 1.95 -9.10 10.41
CA ILE A 66 3.08 -9.24 9.50
C ILE A 66 2.89 -10.49 8.64
N PHE A 67 2.57 -11.62 9.25
CA PHE A 67 2.29 -12.86 8.51
C PHE A 67 1.11 -12.73 7.56
N LYS A 68 0.05 -12.00 7.96
CA LYS A 68 -1.10 -11.75 7.08
C LYS A 68 -0.72 -10.89 5.85
N SER A 69 0.22 -9.95 5.98
CA SER A 69 0.71 -9.13 4.86
C SER A 69 1.56 -9.95 3.89
N VAL A 70 2.38 -10.87 4.39
CA VAL A 70 3.29 -11.69 3.59
C VAL A 70 2.54 -12.82 2.87
N LYS A 71 1.53 -13.43 3.51
CA LYS A 71 0.79 -14.59 2.99
C LYS A 71 0.30 -14.46 1.53
N PRO A 72 -0.35 -13.36 1.10
CA PRO A 72 -0.86 -13.24 -0.29
C PRO A 72 0.26 -13.13 -1.33
N ILE A 73 1.47 -12.70 -0.94
CA ILE A 73 2.60 -12.49 -1.84
C ILE A 73 3.54 -13.70 -1.84
N LEU A 74 3.36 -14.61 -0.89
CA LEU A 74 4.17 -15.82 -0.77
C LEU A 74 4.25 -16.66 -2.07
N PRO A 75 3.16 -16.89 -2.85
CA PRO A 75 3.26 -17.59 -4.11
C PRO A 75 4.17 -16.89 -5.13
N LEU A 76 4.12 -15.55 -5.20
CA LEU A 76 4.98 -14.75 -6.07
C LEU A 76 6.43 -14.82 -5.61
N MET A 77 6.68 -14.76 -4.30
CA MET A 77 8.02 -14.90 -3.72
C MET A 77 8.63 -16.27 -4.06
N ILE A 78 7.86 -17.35 -3.91
CA ILE A 78 8.32 -18.70 -4.29
C ILE A 78 8.62 -18.77 -5.78
N PHE A 79 7.75 -18.22 -6.62
CA PHE A 79 7.93 -18.22 -8.07
C PHE A 79 9.20 -17.45 -8.47
N THR A 80 9.44 -16.26 -7.94
CA THR A 80 10.66 -15.48 -8.23
C THR A 80 11.91 -16.16 -7.68
N GLY A 81 11.82 -16.81 -6.51
CA GLY A 81 12.93 -17.62 -5.95
C GLY A 81 13.31 -18.77 -6.88
N ILE A 82 12.32 -19.52 -7.37
CA ILE A 82 12.53 -20.61 -8.34
C ILE A 82 13.13 -20.08 -9.64
N LEU A 83 12.64 -18.96 -10.16
CA LEU A 83 13.22 -18.36 -11.37
C LEU A 83 14.70 -18.00 -11.18
N ASN A 84 15.04 -17.32 -10.08
CA ASN A 84 16.45 -16.97 -9.82
C ASN A 84 17.34 -18.22 -9.68
N LEU A 85 16.83 -19.28 -9.06
CA LEU A 85 17.56 -20.52 -8.87
C LEU A 85 17.95 -21.18 -10.21
N PHE A 86 17.08 -21.10 -11.24
CA PHE A 86 17.32 -21.73 -12.55
C PHE A 86 17.92 -20.81 -13.61
N PHE A 87 17.68 -19.51 -13.53
CA PHE A 87 18.11 -18.56 -14.56
C PHE A 87 19.45 -17.88 -14.24
N VAL A 88 19.83 -17.78 -12.96
CA VAL A 88 21.12 -17.20 -12.60
C VAL A 88 22.19 -18.28 -12.76
N LYS A 89 23.12 -18.05 -13.68
CA LYS A 89 24.26 -18.93 -13.96
C LYS A 89 25.49 -18.42 -13.24
N GLY A 90 26.27 -19.31 -12.66
CA GLY A 90 27.53 -19.05 -11.99
C GLY A 90 28.70 -19.77 -12.65
N GLU A 91 29.87 -19.72 -12.02
CA GLU A 91 31.09 -20.32 -12.57
C GLU A 91 31.14 -21.85 -12.43
N THR A 92 30.63 -22.40 -11.32
CA THR A 92 30.65 -23.86 -11.03
C THR A 92 29.29 -24.37 -10.65
N PRO A 93 28.69 -25.35 -11.40
CA PRO A 93 27.42 -25.91 -11.04
C PRO A 93 27.55 -26.82 -9.82
N LEU A 94 26.72 -26.62 -8.79
CA LEU A 94 26.58 -27.50 -7.64
C LEU A 94 25.90 -28.82 -8.01
N PHE A 95 24.94 -28.77 -8.94
CA PHE A 95 24.17 -29.92 -9.38
C PHE A 95 23.91 -29.77 -10.90
N LYS A 96 24.29 -30.84 -11.65
CA LYS A 96 24.12 -30.88 -13.09
C LYS A 96 23.35 -32.14 -13.45
N TRP A 97 22.10 -31.95 -13.94
CA TRP A 97 21.26 -33.03 -14.44
C TRP A 97 20.64 -32.60 -15.79
N GLU A 98 21.03 -33.23 -16.88
CA GLU A 98 20.65 -33.01 -18.27
C GLU A 98 20.10 -31.62 -18.66
N PHE A 99 19.02 -31.14 -18.00
CA PHE A 99 18.36 -29.85 -18.25
C PHE A 99 18.36 -28.90 -17.06
N ILE A 100 18.82 -29.33 -15.88
CA ILE A 100 18.75 -28.53 -14.64
C ILE A 100 20.18 -28.35 -14.12
N GLU A 101 20.66 -27.11 -14.18
CA GLU A 101 21.95 -26.71 -13.60
C GLU A 101 21.66 -25.72 -12.46
N ILE A 102 22.05 -26.07 -11.25
CA ILE A 102 21.89 -25.19 -10.08
C ILE A 102 23.28 -24.68 -9.69
N TYR A 103 23.37 -23.35 -9.61
CA TYR A 103 24.59 -22.65 -9.26
C TYR A 103 24.49 -22.06 -7.84
N PRO A 104 25.61 -21.98 -7.07
CA PRO A 104 25.60 -21.35 -5.73
C PRO A 104 25.17 -19.89 -5.80
N GLU A 105 25.60 -19.17 -6.84
CA GLU A 105 25.25 -17.76 -7.07
C GLU A 105 23.72 -17.59 -7.30
N GLY A 106 23.08 -18.60 -7.89
CA GLY A 106 21.62 -18.63 -8.07
C GLY A 106 20.88 -18.78 -6.75
N ILE A 107 21.40 -19.63 -5.84
CA ILE A 107 20.83 -19.83 -4.51
C ILE A 107 20.99 -18.55 -3.69
N ASP A 108 22.19 -17.95 -3.73
CA ASP A 108 22.50 -16.73 -2.99
C ASP A 108 21.63 -15.57 -3.45
N THR A 109 21.53 -15.35 -4.78
CA THR A 109 20.67 -14.31 -5.37
C THR A 109 19.20 -14.54 -5.03
N ALA A 110 18.73 -15.79 -5.10
CA ALA A 110 17.35 -16.14 -4.75
C ALA A 110 17.06 -15.80 -3.28
N LEU A 111 17.93 -16.19 -2.35
CA LEU A 111 17.78 -15.92 -0.93
C LEU A 111 17.82 -14.42 -0.62
N PHE A 112 18.77 -13.70 -1.20
CA PHE A 112 18.92 -12.27 -1.06
C PHE A 112 17.65 -11.52 -1.54
N MET A 113 17.14 -11.90 -2.72
CA MET A 113 15.90 -11.31 -3.26
C MET A 113 14.68 -11.64 -2.42
N LEU A 114 14.56 -12.87 -1.89
CA LEU A 114 13.46 -13.25 -1.00
C LEU A 114 13.45 -12.42 0.28
N ILE A 115 14.61 -12.24 0.92
CA ILE A 115 14.75 -11.41 2.13
C ILE A 115 14.41 -9.95 1.80
N ARG A 116 14.91 -9.42 0.67
CA ARG A 116 14.62 -8.05 0.24
C ARG A 116 13.12 -7.83 0.05
N VAL A 117 12.44 -8.69 -0.72
CA VAL A 117 11.00 -8.58 -0.97
C VAL A 117 10.20 -8.70 0.32
N LEU A 118 10.56 -9.63 1.21
CA LEU A 118 9.93 -9.78 2.51
C LEU A 118 10.04 -8.49 3.34
N THR A 119 11.23 -7.91 3.39
CA THR A 119 11.51 -6.68 4.15
C THR A 119 10.76 -5.47 3.58
N LEU A 120 10.67 -5.37 2.23
CA LEU A 120 9.86 -4.35 1.54
C LEU A 120 8.38 -4.45 1.89
N ILE A 121 7.80 -5.65 1.87
CA ILE A 121 6.39 -5.88 2.20
C ILE A 121 6.09 -5.49 3.64
N ILE A 122 6.97 -5.86 4.57
CA ILE A 122 6.84 -5.52 5.98
C ILE A 122 6.85 -3.99 6.15
N GLY A 123 7.76 -3.28 5.47
CA GLY A 123 7.84 -1.83 5.51
C GLY A 123 6.56 -1.14 5.04
N MET A 124 6.12 -1.44 3.82
CA MET A 124 4.91 -0.86 3.24
C MET A 124 3.64 -1.16 4.06
N SER A 125 3.57 -2.37 4.65
CA SER A 125 2.44 -2.75 5.48
C SER A 125 2.33 -1.89 6.75
N LEU A 126 3.45 -1.41 7.30
CA LEU A 126 3.45 -0.54 8.48
C LEU A 126 2.74 0.79 8.20
N LEU A 127 2.99 1.40 7.04
CA LEU A 127 2.28 2.62 6.61
C LEU A 127 0.77 2.38 6.54
N THR A 128 0.36 1.28 5.89
CA THR A 128 -1.06 0.90 5.73
C THR A 128 -1.75 0.66 7.08
N TYR A 129 -1.07 0.03 8.03
CA TYR A 129 -1.62 -0.25 9.37
C TYR A 129 -1.69 0.98 10.26
N THR A 130 -0.80 1.96 10.09
CA THR A 130 -0.69 3.13 10.96
C THR A 130 -1.31 4.41 10.41
N THR A 131 -1.76 4.41 9.16
CA THR A 131 -2.31 5.59 8.50
C THR A 131 -3.61 5.27 7.80
N SER A 132 -4.69 6.02 8.10
CA SER A 132 -5.97 5.81 7.43
C SER A 132 -5.92 6.30 5.97
N PRO A 133 -6.70 5.69 5.04
CA PRO A 133 -6.73 6.10 3.63
C PRO A 133 -7.03 7.59 3.45
N ILE A 134 -7.92 8.18 4.27
CA ILE A 134 -8.25 9.61 4.23
C ILE A 134 -7.05 10.47 4.63
N MET A 135 -6.29 10.09 5.67
CA MET A 135 -5.07 10.78 6.06
C MET A 135 -3.98 10.67 5.01
N LEU A 136 -3.94 9.54 4.29
CA LEU A 136 -3.00 9.32 3.20
C LEU A 136 -3.31 10.23 1.99
N THR A 137 -4.59 10.36 1.61
CA THR A 137 -4.98 11.29 0.54
C THR A 137 -4.67 12.74 0.88
N ASP A 138 -4.91 13.16 2.12
CA ASP A 138 -4.53 14.50 2.60
C ASP A 138 -3.02 14.72 2.57
N ALA A 139 -2.23 13.69 2.91
CA ALA A 139 -0.77 13.76 2.84
C ALA A 139 -0.27 13.89 1.39
N ILE A 140 -0.82 13.09 0.48
CA ILE A 140 -0.51 13.12 -0.95
C ILE A 140 -0.83 14.51 -1.53
N GLU A 141 -2.00 15.08 -1.23
CA GLU A 141 -2.35 16.44 -1.68
C GLU A 141 -1.32 17.48 -1.25
N ARG A 142 -0.88 17.40 0.01
CA ARG A 142 0.11 18.35 0.54
C ARG A 142 1.49 18.17 -0.11
N LEU A 143 1.92 16.92 -0.31
CA LEU A 143 3.19 16.63 -0.97
C LEU A 143 3.18 17.00 -2.45
N LEU A 144 2.05 16.84 -3.12
CA LEU A 144 1.88 17.24 -4.53
C LEU A 144 1.53 18.73 -4.70
N SER A 145 1.34 19.48 -3.60
CA SER A 145 1.02 20.90 -3.66
C SER A 145 2.00 21.75 -4.52
N PRO A 146 3.32 21.48 -4.61
CA PRO A 146 4.20 22.20 -5.52
C PRO A 146 3.84 22.03 -6.99
N LEU A 147 3.16 20.92 -7.38
CA LEU A 147 2.72 20.67 -8.76
C LEU A 147 1.60 21.62 -9.22
N LYS A 148 0.96 22.34 -8.30
CA LYS A 148 0.02 23.41 -8.64
C LYS A 148 0.68 24.49 -9.51
N LYS A 149 1.99 24.71 -9.35
CA LYS A 149 2.76 25.65 -10.19
C LYS A 149 2.81 25.23 -11.67
N ILE A 150 2.60 23.95 -11.95
CA ILE A 150 2.58 23.37 -13.31
C ILE A 150 1.13 23.15 -13.78
N HIS A 151 0.17 23.86 -13.18
CA HIS A 151 -1.27 23.79 -13.50
C HIS A 151 -1.92 22.41 -13.27
N VAL A 152 -1.35 21.54 -12.43
CA VAL A 152 -1.99 20.28 -12.05
C VAL A 152 -3.08 20.57 -11.01
N PRO A 153 -4.34 20.14 -11.21
CA PRO A 153 -5.46 20.37 -10.29
C PRO A 153 -5.39 19.43 -9.07
N VAL A 154 -4.33 19.59 -8.26
CA VAL A 154 -4.03 18.69 -7.13
C VAL A 154 -5.15 18.69 -6.07
N HIS A 155 -5.79 19.86 -5.84
CA HIS A 155 -6.88 19.97 -4.88
C HIS A 155 -8.11 19.22 -5.34
N GLU A 156 -8.48 19.33 -6.60
CA GLU A 156 -9.63 18.67 -7.20
C GLU A 156 -9.43 17.14 -7.19
N LEU A 157 -8.22 16.68 -7.54
CA LEU A 157 -7.87 15.26 -7.48
C LEU A 157 -8.00 14.71 -6.05
N SER A 158 -7.47 15.42 -5.06
CA SER A 158 -7.56 14.99 -3.66
C SER A 158 -8.99 14.98 -3.15
N MET A 159 -9.78 15.97 -3.54
CA MET A 159 -11.20 16.02 -3.21
C MET A 159 -11.96 14.85 -3.83
N MET A 160 -11.74 14.56 -5.11
CA MET A 160 -12.33 13.37 -5.77
C MET A 160 -11.95 12.08 -5.05
N MET A 161 -10.68 11.89 -4.68
CA MET A 161 -10.24 10.72 -3.92
C MET A 161 -10.93 10.63 -2.55
N THR A 162 -11.07 11.74 -1.84
CA THR A 162 -11.72 11.77 -0.52
C THR A 162 -13.20 11.44 -0.62
N ILE A 163 -13.90 11.98 -1.64
CA ILE A 163 -15.30 11.67 -1.92
C ILE A 163 -15.46 10.19 -2.29
N ALA A 164 -14.58 9.68 -3.18
CA ALA A 164 -14.61 8.28 -3.57
C ALA A 164 -14.43 7.35 -2.36
N LEU A 165 -13.39 7.58 -1.53
CA LEU A 165 -13.16 6.79 -0.32
C LEU A 165 -14.35 6.81 0.67
N ARG A 166 -15.08 7.93 0.73
CA ARG A 166 -16.26 8.05 1.56
C ARG A 166 -17.45 7.28 0.98
N PHE A 167 -17.60 7.24 -0.35
CA PHE A 167 -18.71 6.56 -1.00
C PHE A 167 -18.53 5.06 -1.17
N ILE A 168 -17.28 4.56 -1.20
CA ILE A 168 -17.03 3.12 -1.36
C ILE A 168 -17.81 2.26 -0.35
N PRO A 169 -17.80 2.51 0.99
CA PRO A 169 -18.58 1.71 1.92
C PRO A 169 -20.06 1.70 1.59
N THR A 170 -20.62 2.87 1.26
CA THR A 170 -22.04 3.02 0.93
C THR A 170 -22.40 2.28 -0.37
N LEU A 171 -21.53 2.34 -1.39
CA LEU A 171 -21.73 1.61 -2.65
C LEU A 171 -21.63 0.09 -2.45
N VAL A 172 -20.76 -0.39 -1.56
CA VAL A 172 -20.65 -1.81 -1.21
C VAL A 172 -21.96 -2.28 -0.54
N GLU A 173 -22.48 -1.54 0.44
CA GLU A 173 -23.74 -1.87 1.08
C GLU A 173 -24.91 -1.86 0.09
N GLU A 174 -24.93 -0.91 -0.83
CA GLU A 174 -25.95 -0.80 -1.86
C GLU A 174 -25.87 -1.95 -2.87
N THR A 175 -24.64 -2.34 -3.25
CA THR A 175 -24.39 -3.52 -4.09
C THR A 175 -24.95 -4.78 -3.44
N ASP A 176 -24.72 -4.99 -2.14
CA ASP A 176 -25.26 -6.14 -1.41
C ASP A 176 -26.79 -6.14 -1.38
N LYS A 177 -27.42 -4.97 -1.22
CA LYS A 177 -28.88 -4.81 -1.26
C LYS A 177 -29.45 -5.14 -2.66
N ILE A 178 -28.83 -4.58 -3.72
CA ILE A 178 -29.25 -4.83 -5.10
C ILE A 178 -29.07 -6.31 -5.46
N MET A 179 -27.93 -6.90 -5.11
CA MET A 179 -27.67 -8.32 -5.33
C MET A 179 -28.71 -9.21 -4.64
N SER A 180 -29.05 -8.91 -3.40
CA SER A 180 -30.05 -9.66 -2.64
C SER A 180 -31.43 -9.53 -3.28
N ALA A 181 -31.81 -8.34 -3.75
CA ALA A 181 -33.06 -8.10 -4.44
C ALA A 181 -33.12 -8.83 -5.80
N GLN A 182 -32.03 -8.86 -6.57
CA GLN A 182 -31.97 -9.56 -7.84
C GLN A 182 -32.01 -11.09 -7.65
N LYS A 183 -31.36 -11.62 -6.61
CA LYS A 183 -31.47 -13.05 -6.24
C LYS A 183 -32.91 -13.42 -5.87
N ALA A 184 -33.62 -12.59 -5.14
CA ALA A 184 -35.03 -12.79 -4.80
C ALA A 184 -35.96 -12.78 -6.05
N ARG A 185 -35.54 -12.09 -7.12
CA ARG A 185 -36.21 -12.08 -8.43
C ARG A 185 -35.84 -13.27 -9.34
N GLY A 186 -35.05 -14.23 -8.83
CA GLY A 186 -34.65 -15.42 -9.56
C GLY A 186 -33.40 -15.25 -10.42
N ALA A 187 -32.61 -14.19 -10.22
CA ALA A 187 -31.35 -14.02 -10.96
C ALA A 187 -30.30 -15.04 -10.46
N GLU A 188 -29.88 -15.94 -11.35
CA GLU A 188 -28.78 -16.88 -11.13
C GLU A 188 -27.44 -16.20 -11.37
N MET A 189 -26.75 -15.75 -10.31
CA MET A 189 -25.45 -15.04 -10.42
C MET A 189 -24.24 -15.97 -10.30
N ASP A 190 -24.44 -17.16 -9.72
CA ASP A 190 -23.34 -18.06 -9.33
C ASP A 190 -23.16 -19.23 -10.31
N THR A 191 -24.08 -19.44 -11.30
CA THR A 191 -24.11 -20.56 -12.21
C THR A 191 -23.59 -20.21 -13.61
N GLY A 192 -22.80 -21.11 -14.21
CA GLY A 192 -22.36 -21.04 -15.62
C GLY A 192 -20.92 -20.54 -15.82
N GLY A 193 -20.52 -20.47 -17.10
CA GLY A 193 -19.18 -20.02 -17.52
C GLY A 193 -18.95 -18.52 -17.27
N LEU A 194 -17.69 -18.06 -17.44
CA LEU A 194 -17.27 -16.68 -17.17
C LEU A 194 -18.13 -15.62 -17.88
N ILE A 195 -18.50 -15.85 -19.13
CA ILE A 195 -19.34 -14.93 -19.93
C ILE A 195 -20.77 -14.85 -19.35
N LYS A 196 -21.35 -15.99 -18.91
CA LYS A 196 -22.69 -16.01 -18.30
C LYS A 196 -22.68 -15.29 -16.98
N LYS A 197 -21.62 -15.46 -16.16
CA LYS A 197 -21.42 -14.72 -14.89
C LYS A 197 -21.26 -13.21 -15.13
N ALA A 198 -20.52 -12.80 -16.16
CA ALA A 198 -20.40 -11.38 -16.49
C ALA A 198 -21.75 -10.76 -16.90
N LYS A 199 -22.55 -11.46 -17.71
CA LYS A 199 -23.89 -11.00 -18.09
C LYS A 199 -24.86 -10.94 -16.92
N SER A 200 -24.77 -11.86 -15.96
CA SER A 200 -25.65 -11.86 -14.78
C SER A 200 -25.36 -10.69 -13.80
N LEU A 201 -24.20 -10.01 -13.93
CA LEU A 201 -23.90 -8.81 -13.17
C LEU A 201 -24.53 -7.53 -13.74
N ILE A 202 -24.94 -7.52 -15.02
CA ILE A 202 -25.54 -6.34 -15.68
C ILE A 202 -26.77 -5.82 -14.91
N PRO A 203 -27.72 -6.66 -14.46
CA PRO A 203 -28.87 -6.21 -13.66
C PRO A 203 -28.51 -5.60 -12.31
N VAL A 204 -27.29 -5.80 -11.82
CA VAL A 204 -26.76 -5.17 -10.59
C VAL A 204 -26.05 -3.87 -10.93
N LEU A 205 -25.27 -3.86 -12.03
CA LEU A 205 -24.49 -2.68 -12.42
C LEU A 205 -25.36 -1.50 -12.82
N ILE A 206 -26.44 -1.72 -13.59
CA ILE A 206 -27.30 -0.64 -14.09
C ILE A 206 -27.94 0.15 -12.91
N PRO A 207 -28.63 -0.47 -11.94
CA PRO A 207 -29.16 0.24 -10.79
C PRO A 207 -28.09 0.92 -9.95
N LEU A 208 -26.91 0.28 -9.80
CA LEU A 208 -25.78 0.84 -9.04
C LEU A 208 -25.26 2.13 -9.70
N PHE A 209 -25.12 2.14 -11.06
CA PHE A 209 -24.74 3.35 -11.79
C PHE A 209 -25.77 4.48 -11.61
N VAL A 210 -27.04 4.17 -11.77
CA VAL A 210 -28.13 5.17 -11.61
C VAL A 210 -28.09 5.77 -10.20
N SER A 211 -27.92 4.95 -9.18
CA SER A 211 -27.80 5.41 -7.80
C SER A 211 -26.54 6.26 -7.58
N ALA A 212 -25.39 5.84 -8.11
CA ALA A 212 -24.13 6.59 -8.03
C ALA A 212 -24.26 7.98 -8.67
N PHE A 213 -24.86 8.09 -9.86
CA PHE A 213 -25.12 9.36 -10.52
C PHE A 213 -26.07 10.25 -9.75
N LYS A 214 -27.16 9.67 -9.19
CA LYS A 214 -28.10 10.42 -8.35
C LYS A 214 -27.39 11.03 -7.13
N ARG A 215 -26.56 10.25 -6.43
CA ARG A 215 -25.77 10.73 -5.29
C ARG A 215 -24.76 11.81 -5.71
N ALA A 216 -24.12 11.65 -6.87
CA ALA A 216 -23.19 12.64 -7.38
C ALA A 216 -23.88 13.99 -7.64
N ASN A 217 -25.07 13.97 -8.25
CA ASN A 217 -25.87 15.18 -8.47
C ASN A 217 -26.36 15.80 -7.15
N GLU A 218 -26.83 15.00 -6.20
CA GLU A 218 -27.25 15.49 -4.86
C GLU A 218 -26.05 16.15 -4.14
N LEU A 219 -24.85 15.55 -4.21
CA LEU A 219 -23.65 16.11 -3.63
C LEU A 219 -23.24 17.40 -4.32
N ALA A 220 -23.26 17.44 -5.67
CA ALA A 220 -22.93 18.64 -6.46
C ALA A 220 -23.86 19.80 -6.08
N THR A 221 -25.16 19.57 -6.08
CA THR A 221 -26.16 20.57 -5.66
C THR A 221 -25.91 21.05 -4.22
N ALA A 222 -25.62 20.14 -3.30
CA ALA A 222 -25.33 20.50 -1.91
C ALA A 222 -24.02 21.32 -1.79
N MET A 223 -23.04 21.10 -2.66
CA MET A 223 -21.80 21.88 -2.71
C MET A 223 -22.05 23.28 -3.29
N GLU A 224 -22.84 23.38 -4.36
CA GLU A 224 -23.25 24.66 -4.95
C GLU A 224 -24.04 25.52 -3.95
N CYS A 225 -25.00 24.93 -3.23
CA CYS A 225 -25.74 25.62 -2.17
C CYS A 225 -24.84 26.13 -1.02
N ARG A 226 -23.65 25.53 -0.86
CA ARG A 226 -22.65 25.99 0.12
C ARG A 226 -21.60 26.92 -0.52
N CYS A 227 -21.87 27.47 -1.69
CA CYS A 227 -21.00 28.38 -2.42
C CYS A 227 -19.61 27.78 -2.67
N TYR A 228 -19.54 26.52 -3.09
CA TYR A 228 -18.28 25.91 -3.48
C TYR A 228 -17.83 26.39 -4.86
N HIS A 229 -16.69 27.10 -4.95
CA HIS A 229 -16.11 27.63 -6.19
C HIS A 229 -14.68 27.14 -6.45
N GLY A 230 -14.38 25.90 -6.01
CA GLY A 230 -13.01 25.33 -6.17
C GLY A 230 -12.13 25.46 -4.93
N GLY A 231 -10.82 25.30 -5.12
CA GLY A 231 -9.85 25.24 -4.02
C GLY A 231 -9.24 26.57 -3.60
N GLU A 232 -9.44 27.65 -4.37
CA GLU A 232 -8.85 28.96 -4.08
C GLU A 232 -9.55 29.66 -2.91
N GLY A 233 -8.77 30.30 -2.05
CA GLY A 233 -9.28 31.04 -0.90
C GLY A 233 -9.86 30.21 0.25
N ARG A 234 -9.77 28.88 0.22
CA ARG A 234 -10.34 28.02 1.26
C ARG A 234 -9.38 27.73 2.40
N THR A 235 -9.89 27.77 3.61
CA THR A 235 -9.21 27.28 4.82
C THR A 235 -9.56 25.81 5.09
N ARG A 236 -8.67 25.07 5.75
CA ARG A 236 -8.91 23.68 6.14
C ARG A 236 -9.31 23.59 7.59
N LEU A 237 -10.32 22.78 7.87
CA LEU A 237 -10.76 22.50 9.24
C LEU A 237 -9.65 21.76 10.04
N LYS A 238 -8.99 20.79 9.40
CA LYS A 238 -7.90 20.03 10.02
C LYS A 238 -6.58 20.39 9.37
N VAL A 239 -5.77 21.12 10.09
CA VAL A 239 -4.41 21.49 9.67
C VAL A 239 -3.42 20.46 10.23
N MET A 240 -2.59 19.87 9.37
CA MET A 240 -1.48 19.01 9.80
C MET A 240 -0.34 19.87 10.30
N HIS A 241 0.14 19.59 11.50
CA HIS A 241 1.28 20.26 12.11
C HIS A 241 2.41 19.25 12.34
N THR A 242 3.59 19.59 11.87
CA THR A 242 4.81 18.82 12.19
C THR A 242 5.17 19.01 13.66
N ALA A 243 5.45 17.92 14.35
CA ALA A 243 5.87 17.91 15.75
C ALA A 243 7.36 17.55 15.85
N PRO A 244 8.04 17.84 16.99
CA PRO A 244 9.45 17.48 17.19
C PRO A 244 9.75 15.99 16.94
N ARG A 245 8.79 15.11 17.23
CA ARG A 245 8.88 13.66 16.97
C ARG A 245 9.05 13.31 15.49
N ASP A 246 8.50 14.14 14.59
CA ASP A 246 8.62 13.92 13.14
C ASP A 246 10.06 14.17 12.68
N TYR A 247 10.71 15.21 13.22
CA TYR A 247 12.14 15.50 12.95
C TYR A 247 13.05 14.40 13.51
N VAL A 248 12.73 13.86 14.69
CA VAL A 248 13.46 12.72 15.26
C VAL A 248 13.34 11.50 14.36
N ALA A 249 12.13 11.20 13.85
CA ALA A 249 11.92 10.08 12.93
C ALA A 249 12.71 10.25 11.63
N ILE A 250 12.77 11.47 11.06
CA ILE A 250 13.59 11.76 9.88
C ILE A 250 15.08 11.57 10.22
N GLY A 251 15.55 12.04 11.35
CA GLY A 251 16.95 11.87 11.79
C GLY A 251 17.34 10.40 11.94
N ILE A 252 16.49 9.58 12.53
CA ILE A 252 16.70 8.13 12.67
C ILE A 252 16.75 7.46 11.28
N MET A 253 15.87 7.83 10.36
CA MET A 253 15.86 7.26 9.02
C MET A 253 17.10 7.65 8.21
N LEU A 254 17.58 8.89 8.34
CA LEU A 254 18.83 9.34 7.73
C LEU A 254 20.05 8.62 8.32
N ALA A 255 20.06 8.37 9.62
CA ALA A 255 21.08 7.56 10.28
C ALA A 255 21.08 6.11 9.77
N LEU A 256 19.89 5.51 9.58
CA LEU A 256 19.74 4.20 8.97
C LEU A 256 20.33 4.19 7.54
N PHE A 257 19.99 5.21 6.74
CA PHE A 257 20.50 5.34 5.37
C PHE A 257 22.01 5.44 5.33
N ALA A 258 22.59 6.30 6.17
CA ALA A 258 24.03 6.43 6.30
C ALA A 258 24.69 5.10 6.75
N GLY A 259 24.07 4.38 7.69
CA GLY A 259 24.51 3.07 8.15
C GLY A 259 24.56 2.04 7.02
N VAL A 260 23.53 1.96 6.18
CA VAL A 260 23.50 1.05 5.04
C VAL A 260 24.55 1.41 4.00
N ILE A 261 24.80 2.71 3.73
CA ILE A 261 25.87 3.14 2.82
C ILE A 261 27.24 2.75 3.37
N VAL A 262 27.50 2.97 4.66
CA VAL A 262 28.76 2.58 5.30
C VAL A 262 28.97 1.06 5.20
N ILE A 263 27.93 0.26 5.46
CA ILE A 263 28.01 -1.21 5.33
C ILE A 263 28.29 -1.62 3.89
N ASN A 264 27.74 -0.95 2.89
CA ASN A 264 28.04 -1.24 1.49
C ASN A 264 29.50 -0.89 1.12
N CYS A 265 30.07 0.18 1.73
CA CYS A 265 31.49 0.53 1.50
C CYS A 265 32.47 -0.42 2.21
N PHE A 266 32.06 -1.00 3.34
CA PHE A 266 32.87 -1.93 4.13
C PHE A 266 32.05 -3.22 4.36
N PRO A 267 31.93 -4.10 3.35
CA PRO A 267 31.11 -5.31 3.51
C PRO A 267 31.72 -6.21 4.59
N VAL A 268 31.00 -6.34 5.70
CA VAL A 268 31.41 -7.19 6.84
C VAL A 268 31.10 -8.66 6.54
N LEU A 269 30.09 -8.90 5.68
CA LEU A 269 29.72 -10.21 5.14
C LEU A 269 29.25 -9.99 3.69
N PRO A 270 29.73 -10.84 2.75
CA PRO A 270 29.33 -10.79 1.36
C PRO A 270 27.83 -11.04 1.14
#